data_dd22546a57300a9b64b9008875cbfec6
#
_entry.id   dd22546a57300a9b64b9008875cbfec6
#
_cell.length_a   1.000
_cell.length_b   1.000
_cell.length_c   1.000
_cell.angle_alpha   90.00
_cell.angle_beta   90.00
_cell.angle_gamma   90.00
#
_symmetry.space_group_name_H-M   'P 1'
#
loop_
_entity.id
_entity.type
_entity.pdbx_description
1 polymer ?
#
loop_
_entity_poly.entity_id
_entity_poly.type
_entity_poly.pdbx_seq_one_letter_code
_entity_poly.pdbx_strand_id
1 'polypeptide(L)'
;MKFGYFCNTTNWTHKPYHELLDETREITEYCDQNKWDSIWYTEHHFNHEGMESCTNPLMMGVDAAARTNQIRIGQACNVITFHNPIQMAEDVALLDQLSKGRVEVGIGRGIYGREAVNPVSYTHLTLPTNIGV
;
A
#
# COMPACT_ATOMS: atom_id res chain seq x y z
N MET A 1 -17.17 8.84 17.26
CA MET A 1 -15.71 8.80 17.06
C MET A 1 -15.45 7.85 15.92
N LYS A 2 -14.49 8.15 15.02
CA LYS A 2 -14.09 7.28 13.92
C LYS A 2 -12.79 6.59 14.27
N PHE A 3 -12.66 5.29 13.97
CA PHE A 3 -11.46 4.51 14.22
C PHE A 3 -10.96 3.93 12.89
N GLY A 4 -9.67 4.06 12.64
CA GLY A 4 -8.99 3.41 11.54
C GLY A 4 -7.95 2.43 12.06
N TYR A 5 -7.70 1.36 11.31
CA TYR A 5 -6.61 0.43 11.56
C TYR A 5 -5.45 0.73 10.61
N PHE A 6 -4.25 0.89 11.16
CA PHE A 6 -3.03 1.06 10.38
C PHE A 6 -2.32 -0.29 10.28
N CYS A 7 -2.35 -0.87 9.08
CA CYS A 7 -1.84 -2.21 8.81
C CYS A 7 -0.41 -2.15 8.26
N ASN A 8 0.56 -2.39 9.12
CA ASN A 8 1.97 -2.36 8.76
C ASN A 8 2.52 -3.70 8.25
N THR A 9 1.74 -4.77 8.29
CA THR A 9 2.06 -6.11 7.76
C THR A 9 3.45 -6.59 8.22
N THR A 10 3.69 -6.62 9.53
CA THR A 10 4.98 -7.00 10.12
C THR A 10 5.17 -8.52 10.18
N ASN A 11 6.38 -8.99 9.87
CA ASN A 11 6.74 -10.42 9.85
C ASN A 11 8.04 -10.71 10.62
N TRP A 12 8.08 -10.34 11.89
CA TRP A 12 9.25 -10.56 12.76
C TRP A 12 9.66 -12.03 12.91
N THR A 13 8.72 -12.94 12.76
CA THR A 13 8.93 -14.39 12.92
C THR A 13 9.32 -15.07 11.63
N HIS A 14 9.42 -14.32 10.52
CA HIS A 14 9.72 -14.83 9.18
C HIS A 14 8.82 -16.00 8.76
N LYS A 15 7.53 -15.95 9.12
CA LYS A 15 6.54 -16.94 8.67
C LYS A 15 6.36 -16.88 7.15
N PRO A 16 5.85 -17.93 6.52
CA PRO A 16 5.49 -17.91 5.10
C PRO A 16 4.59 -16.71 4.76
N TYR A 17 4.88 -16.04 3.65
CA TYR A 17 4.21 -14.78 3.33
C TYR A 17 2.69 -14.93 3.13
N HIS A 18 2.22 -16.08 2.65
CA HIS A 18 0.78 -16.34 2.52
C HIS A 18 0.06 -16.39 3.88
N GLU A 19 0.70 -16.90 4.94
CA GLU A 19 0.12 -16.89 6.30
C GLU A 19 -0.04 -15.45 6.81
N LEU A 20 0.96 -14.59 6.53
CA LEU A 20 0.87 -13.18 6.87
C LEU A 20 -0.26 -12.46 6.12
N LEU A 21 -0.49 -12.84 4.85
CA LEU A 21 -1.60 -12.31 4.07
C LEU A 21 -2.95 -12.79 4.62
N ASP A 22 -3.05 -14.04 5.06
CA ASP A 22 -4.27 -14.57 5.65
C ASP A 22 -4.59 -13.85 6.96
N GLU A 23 -3.61 -13.62 7.83
CA GLU A 23 -3.79 -12.80 9.05
C GLU A 23 -4.23 -11.36 8.71
N THR A 24 -3.66 -10.77 7.69
CA THR A 24 -4.04 -9.42 7.23
C THR A 24 -5.49 -9.38 6.74
N ARG A 25 -5.93 -10.41 6.06
CA ARG A 25 -7.33 -10.59 5.61
C ARG A 25 -8.28 -10.73 6.78
N GLU A 26 -7.94 -11.57 7.77
CA GLU A 26 -8.74 -11.75 8.99
C GLU A 26 -8.92 -10.41 9.72
N ILE A 27 -7.85 -9.63 9.88
CA ILE A 27 -7.91 -8.30 10.49
C ILE A 27 -8.81 -7.37 9.67
N THR A 28 -8.68 -7.38 8.35
CA THR A 28 -9.47 -6.55 7.44
C THR A 28 -10.96 -6.85 7.56
N GLU A 29 -11.32 -8.13 7.50
CA GLU A 29 -12.69 -8.60 7.65
C GLU A 29 -13.25 -8.31 9.06
N TYR A 30 -12.42 -8.49 10.10
CA TYR A 30 -12.80 -8.13 11.46
C TYR A 30 -13.11 -6.64 11.61
N CYS A 31 -12.29 -5.77 11.03
CA CYS A 31 -12.53 -4.32 11.05
C CYS A 31 -13.82 -3.94 10.33
N ASP A 32 -14.11 -4.54 9.17
CA ASP A 32 -15.36 -4.32 8.43
C ASP A 32 -16.58 -4.76 9.23
N GLN A 33 -16.56 -5.98 9.79
CA GLN A 33 -17.66 -6.56 10.58
C GLN A 33 -17.94 -5.75 11.86
N ASN A 34 -16.90 -5.17 12.47
CA ASN A 34 -17.00 -4.37 13.68
C ASN A 34 -17.17 -2.85 13.40
N LYS A 35 -17.46 -2.48 12.14
CA LYS A 35 -17.80 -1.10 11.73
C LYS A 35 -16.69 -0.08 12.03
N TRP A 36 -15.43 -0.48 11.88
CA TRP A 36 -14.35 0.46 11.84
C TRP A 36 -14.47 1.36 10.60
N ASP A 37 -14.04 2.60 10.71
CA ASP A 37 -14.20 3.59 9.63
C ASP A 37 -13.28 3.28 8.43
N SER A 38 -12.04 2.86 8.71
CA SER A 38 -11.03 2.66 7.67
C SER A 38 -9.95 1.64 8.05
N ILE A 39 -9.35 1.05 7.02
CA ILE A 39 -8.09 0.30 7.12
C ILE A 39 -7.06 0.91 6.18
N TRP A 40 -5.80 1.00 6.61
CA TRP A 40 -4.72 1.66 5.90
C TRP A 40 -3.55 0.72 5.71
N TYR A 41 -3.18 0.43 4.45
CA TYR A 41 -2.03 -0.39 4.09
C TYR A 41 -0.83 0.48 3.77
N THR A 42 0.35 0.04 4.23
CA THR A 42 1.63 0.71 3.95
C THR A 42 2.25 0.19 2.65
N GLU A 43 3.24 0.92 2.11
CA GLU A 43 4.10 0.43 1.05
C GLU A 43 5.56 0.52 1.50
N HIS A 44 6.22 -0.65 1.54
CA HIS A 44 7.63 -0.76 1.90
C HIS A 44 8.34 -1.80 1.04
N HIS A 45 9.59 -1.48 0.67
CA HIS A 45 10.40 -2.28 -0.21
C HIS A 45 11.73 -2.65 0.45
N PHE A 46 12.28 -3.83 0.06
CA PHE A 46 13.60 -4.30 0.48
C PHE A 46 13.79 -4.44 2.00
N ASN A 47 12.71 -4.66 2.72
CA ASN A 47 12.75 -4.84 4.16
C ASN A 47 12.98 -6.32 4.53
N HIS A 48 14.23 -6.76 4.49
CA HIS A 48 14.61 -8.14 4.77
C HIS A 48 14.51 -8.53 6.25
N GLU A 49 14.44 -7.53 7.15
CA GLU A 49 14.25 -7.78 8.58
C GLU A 49 12.79 -8.13 8.93
N GLY A 50 11.87 -8.05 7.99
CA GLY A 50 10.46 -8.39 8.20
C GLY A 50 9.65 -7.35 8.97
N MET A 51 10.19 -6.15 9.14
CA MET A 51 9.49 -5.09 9.88
C MET A 51 8.22 -4.63 9.18
N GLU A 52 8.27 -4.58 7.85
CA GLU A 52 7.19 -4.03 7.00
C GLU A 52 7.23 -4.76 5.67
N SER A 53 6.20 -5.56 5.40
CA SER A 53 6.24 -6.55 4.32
C SER A 53 5.24 -6.29 3.19
N CYS A 54 4.42 -5.24 3.29
CA CYS A 54 3.48 -4.88 2.23
C CYS A 54 4.20 -4.11 1.12
N THR A 55 4.29 -4.69 -0.07
CA THR A 55 4.98 -4.08 -1.22
C THR A 55 4.04 -3.39 -2.20
N ASN A 56 2.73 -3.57 -2.07
CA ASN A 56 1.75 -2.96 -2.95
C ASN A 56 0.40 -2.76 -2.24
N PRO A 57 0.16 -1.59 -1.66
CA PRO A 57 -1.08 -1.29 -0.93
C PRO A 57 -2.31 -1.22 -1.83
N LEU A 58 -2.16 -0.94 -3.14
CA LEU A 58 -3.30 -0.96 -4.09
C LEU A 58 -3.79 -2.39 -4.33
N MET A 59 -2.88 -3.35 -4.51
CA MET A 59 -3.26 -4.76 -4.63
C MET A 59 -3.92 -5.28 -3.35
N MET A 60 -3.40 -4.91 -2.18
CA MET A 60 -4.05 -5.21 -0.90
C MET A 60 -5.43 -4.58 -0.81
N GLY A 61 -5.58 -3.36 -1.34
CA GLY A 61 -6.86 -2.67 -1.44
C GLY A 61 -7.87 -3.42 -2.30
N VAL A 62 -7.45 -4.03 -3.41
CA VAL A 62 -8.31 -4.85 -4.28
C VAL A 62 -8.79 -6.11 -3.54
N ASP A 63 -7.88 -6.81 -2.84
CA ASP A 63 -8.24 -7.99 -2.03
C ASP A 63 -9.22 -7.60 -0.91
N ALA A 64 -8.97 -6.47 -0.23
CA ALA A 64 -9.88 -5.93 0.78
C ALA A 64 -11.24 -5.54 0.21
N ALA A 65 -11.29 -4.90 -0.96
CA ALA A 65 -12.53 -4.51 -1.61
C ALA A 65 -13.44 -5.70 -1.94
N ALA A 66 -12.82 -6.83 -2.32
CA ALA A 66 -13.54 -8.07 -2.63
C ALA A 66 -14.12 -8.77 -1.39
N ARG A 67 -13.54 -8.53 -0.20
CA ARG A 67 -13.89 -9.20 1.06
C ARG A 67 -14.76 -8.38 2.00
N THR A 68 -14.85 -7.08 1.76
CA THR A 68 -15.48 -6.12 2.67
C THR A 68 -16.62 -5.35 1.99
N ASN A 69 -17.50 -4.77 2.80
CA ASN A 69 -18.69 -4.10 2.27
C ASN A 69 -18.80 -2.61 2.63
N GLN A 70 -18.17 -2.16 3.72
CA GLN A 70 -18.39 -0.81 4.24
C GLN A 70 -17.11 -0.06 4.64
N ILE A 71 -16.05 -0.77 5.07
CA ILE A 71 -14.81 -0.14 5.51
C ILE A 71 -14.14 0.63 4.37
N ARG A 72 -13.63 1.82 4.65
CA ARG A 72 -12.83 2.60 3.73
C ARG A 72 -11.42 2.01 3.63
N ILE A 73 -10.87 2.00 2.44
CA ILE A 73 -9.62 1.32 2.11
C ILE A 73 -8.58 2.36 1.74
N GLY A 74 -7.62 2.57 2.63
CA GLY A 74 -6.60 3.58 2.51
C GLY A 74 -5.21 3.03 2.15
N GLN A 75 -4.41 3.86 1.50
CA GLN A 75 -2.99 3.63 1.32
C GLN A 75 -2.21 4.68 2.13
N ALA A 76 -1.34 4.23 3.03
CA ALA A 76 -0.58 5.12 3.90
C ALA A 76 0.92 4.76 3.90
N CYS A 77 1.53 5.03 2.75
CA CYS A 77 1.05 5.66 1.50
C CYS A 77 1.48 4.84 0.28
N ASN A 78 0.99 5.21 -0.93
CA ASN A 78 1.65 4.79 -2.18
C ASN A 78 2.95 5.58 -2.33
N VAL A 79 4.07 4.89 -2.49
CA VAL A 79 5.39 5.52 -2.65
C VAL A 79 5.59 5.89 -4.12
N ILE A 80 5.21 7.12 -4.48
CA ILE A 80 5.10 7.56 -5.89
C ILE A 80 6.40 7.43 -6.68
N THR A 81 7.55 7.39 -6.02
CA THR A 81 8.85 7.20 -6.66
C THR A 81 9.05 5.81 -7.29
N PHE A 82 8.23 4.83 -6.91
CA PHE A 82 8.24 3.47 -7.47
C PHE A 82 7.20 3.26 -8.57
N HIS A 83 6.30 4.21 -8.78
CA HIS A 83 5.17 4.05 -9.68
C HIS A 83 5.29 4.94 -10.92
N ASN A 84 4.79 4.43 -12.05
CA ASN A 84 4.42 5.30 -13.15
C ASN A 84 3.17 6.09 -12.75
N PRO A 85 3.16 7.42 -12.78
CA PRO A 85 2.05 8.21 -12.27
C PRO A 85 0.74 8.01 -13.03
N ILE A 86 0.79 7.72 -14.34
CA ILE A 86 -0.40 7.43 -15.14
C ILE A 86 -0.98 6.08 -14.72
N GLN A 87 -0.12 5.06 -14.67
CA GLN A 87 -0.53 3.71 -14.23
C GLN A 87 -1.14 3.74 -12.83
N MET A 88 -0.49 4.43 -11.90
CA MET A 88 -1.00 4.55 -10.54
C MET A 88 -2.38 5.24 -10.49
N ALA A 89 -2.59 6.28 -11.30
CA ALA A 89 -3.88 6.96 -11.36
C ALA A 89 -4.98 6.04 -11.90
N GLU A 90 -4.67 5.23 -12.91
CA GLU A 90 -5.59 4.23 -13.47
C GLU A 90 -5.90 3.13 -12.45
N ASP A 91 -4.89 2.61 -11.73
CA ASP A 91 -5.04 1.58 -10.71
C ASP A 91 -5.90 2.08 -9.53
N VAL A 92 -5.70 3.32 -9.09
CA VAL A 92 -6.53 3.96 -8.06
C VAL A 92 -7.97 4.12 -8.54
N ALA A 93 -8.18 4.59 -9.77
CA ALA A 93 -9.52 4.76 -10.33
C ALA A 93 -10.25 3.41 -10.44
N LEU A 94 -9.54 2.36 -10.86
CA LEU A 94 -10.10 1.01 -10.94
C LEU A 94 -10.45 0.47 -9.54
N LEU A 95 -9.56 0.64 -8.55
CA LEU A 95 -9.83 0.24 -7.17
C LEU A 95 -11.04 0.98 -6.60
N ASP A 96 -11.21 2.26 -6.93
CA ASP A 96 -12.37 3.04 -6.48
C ASP A 96 -13.67 2.44 -7.03
N GLN A 97 -13.72 2.05 -8.30
CA GLN A 97 -14.87 1.37 -8.89
C GLN A 97 -15.12 -0.01 -8.26
N LEU A 98 -14.08 -0.83 -8.08
CA LEU A 98 -14.18 -2.14 -7.46
C LEU A 98 -14.68 -2.07 -6.02
N SER A 99 -14.24 -1.06 -5.27
CA SER A 99 -14.64 -0.83 -3.89
C SER A 99 -15.97 -0.06 -3.75
N LYS A 100 -16.55 0.42 -4.84
CA LYS A 100 -17.77 1.26 -4.86
C LYS A 100 -17.58 2.58 -4.09
N GLY A 101 -16.48 3.29 -4.34
CA GLY A 101 -16.20 4.62 -3.78
C GLY A 101 -15.65 4.59 -2.35
N ARG A 102 -15.00 3.49 -1.93
CA ARG A 102 -14.45 3.36 -0.57
C ARG A 102 -12.95 3.65 -0.47
N VAL A 103 -12.31 4.12 -1.52
CA VAL A 103 -10.87 4.37 -1.55
C VAL A 103 -10.50 5.67 -0.82
N GLU A 104 -9.39 5.62 -0.09
CA GLU A 104 -8.69 6.78 0.47
C GLU A 104 -7.23 6.76 -0.01
N VAL A 105 -6.85 7.71 -0.84
CA VAL A 105 -5.54 7.73 -1.48
C VAL A 105 -4.52 8.53 -0.69
N GLY A 106 -3.52 7.86 -0.14
CA GLY A 106 -2.34 8.51 0.41
C GLY A 106 -1.16 8.38 -0.56
N ILE A 107 -0.43 9.46 -0.76
CA ILE A 107 0.75 9.55 -1.63
C ILE A 107 1.93 10.06 -0.81
N GLY A 108 3.08 9.39 -0.94
CA GLY A 108 4.31 9.79 -0.30
C GLY A 108 5.53 9.55 -1.19
N ARG A 109 6.66 10.09 -0.76
CA ARG A 109 7.95 9.91 -1.46
C ARG A 109 8.75 8.68 -1.00
N GLY A 110 8.27 7.96 0.03
CA GLY A 110 9.07 6.98 0.77
C GLY A 110 9.92 7.64 1.87
N ILE A 111 10.32 6.85 2.85
CA ILE A 111 11.05 7.33 4.03
C ILE A 111 12.41 6.65 4.23
N TYR A 112 12.61 5.46 3.67
CA TYR A 112 13.83 4.70 3.88
C TYR A 112 14.90 5.00 2.82
N GLY A 113 16.13 5.26 3.26
CA GLY A 113 17.26 5.51 2.38
C GLY A 113 17.54 4.33 1.42
N ARG A 114 17.30 3.09 1.87
CA ARG A 114 17.42 1.88 1.04
C ARG A 114 16.42 1.84 -0.13
N GLU A 115 15.26 2.41 0.04
CA GLU A 115 14.27 2.56 -1.03
C GLU A 115 14.72 3.60 -2.07
N ALA A 116 15.32 4.70 -1.59
CA ALA A 116 15.81 5.78 -2.46
C ALA A 116 17.07 5.41 -3.26
N VAL A 117 17.88 4.48 -2.77
CA VAL A 117 19.13 4.03 -3.41
C VAL A 117 18.89 2.94 -4.46
N ASN A 118 17.68 2.38 -4.53
CA ASN A 118 17.36 1.38 -5.54
C ASN A 118 17.45 1.98 -6.95
N PRO A 119 18.03 1.27 -7.94
CA PRO A 119 18.22 1.78 -9.31
C PRO A 119 16.94 2.31 -9.97
N VAL A 120 15.76 1.76 -9.64
CA VAL A 120 14.49 2.20 -10.21
C VAL A 120 14.07 3.55 -9.64
N SER A 121 14.13 3.74 -8.33
CA SER A 121 13.81 5.03 -7.72
C SER A 121 14.86 6.09 -8.04
N TYR A 122 16.14 5.68 -8.18
CA TYR A 122 17.22 6.58 -8.59
C TYR A 122 17.04 7.08 -10.02
N THR A 123 16.60 6.25 -10.96
CA THR A 123 16.32 6.67 -12.34
C THR A 123 15.12 7.61 -12.44
N HIS A 124 14.15 7.51 -11.56
CA HIS A 124 13.02 8.46 -11.50
C HIS A 124 13.38 9.77 -10.81
N LEU A 125 14.27 9.74 -9.82
CA LEU A 125 14.75 10.94 -9.11
C LEU A 125 15.86 11.67 -9.87
N THR A 126 16.58 10.95 -10.73
CA THR A 126 17.66 11.48 -11.57
C THR A 126 17.31 11.43 -13.05
N LEU A 127 16.07 11.66 -13.43
CA LEU A 127 15.81 12.04 -14.79
C LEU A 127 16.73 13.24 -15.09
N PRO A 128 17.69 13.05 -16.00
CA PRO A 128 18.76 14.01 -16.14
C PRO A 128 18.20 15.33 -16.61
N THR A 129 18.46 16.36 -15.84
CA THR A 129 18.52 17.73 -16.32
C THR A 129 19.65 17.91 -17.36
N ASN A 130 20.29 16.84 -17.77
CA ASN A 130 21.28 16.78 -18.84
C ASN A 130 20.66 16.25 -20.13
N ILE A 131 19.64 16.93 -20.65
CA ILE A 131 19.49 17.02 -22.10
C ILE A 131 20.48 18.11 -22.50
N GLY A 132 21.72 17.71 -22.62
CA GLY A 132 22.74 18.52 -23.32
C GLY A 132 22.31 18.64 -24.78
N VAL A 133 22.04 19.84 -25.19
CA VAL A 133 21.92 20.25 -26.58
C VAL A 133 23.32 20.26 -27.19
#